data_b59b7ad7f93661a5fec6e89b44c4b883
#
_entry.id   b59b7ad7f93661a5fec6e89b44c4b883
#
_cell.length_a   1.000
_cell.length_b   1.000
_cell.length_c   1.000
_cell.angle_alpha   90.00
_cell.angle_beta   90.00
_cell.angle_gamma   90.00
#
_symmetry.space_group_name_H-M   'P 1'
#
loop_
_entity.id
_entity.type
_entity.pdbx_description
1 polymer ?
#
loop_
_entity_poly.entity_id
_entity_poly.type
_entity_poly.pdbx_seq_one_letter_code
_entity_poly.pdbx_strand_id
1 'polypeptide(L)'
;MSTVERVLTELDAMADELVERTATLVRIPSISGTDAENDAQAHVAAALAAGGLDVDHWRLDLDALAADAEFPGVEVDRREAWGLVGRLAGTGTDEGPTLMLNGHVDVVPIGDPAAWSVGPFAAAMVDGAIVGRGTCDMKAGLVAAMGAVEAIRRAGVRLRGDVLVASVQGEEDGGLGTFATLRRGWRADACVIAEPTSLDLVPANSGALTFRLVVRGRATHASRRTGGVSAIEKFWPVFQALQALEARRHELVDPLTARWALAHPISIGTVHAGDWASSVPDLLVAEGRLGVALGEPVEDARAALEAAVAAAGATDPWLRDHPVEVEWWGGQFASGRLPADSDLVERVRAAHLGAARSRPIDVWAGPYGSDLRLLTGIGGIPTLQYGPGDAALAHGPDESVPIDELHTCARTLALLALDVCGVA
;
A
#
# COMPACT_ATOMS: atom_id res chain seq x y z
N MET A 1 -23.13 21.66 -23.57
CA MET A 1 -22.38 21.12 -22.43
C MET A 1 -20.90 21.09 -22.82
N SER A 2 -20.03 21.58 -21.97
CA SER A 2 -18.58 21.45 -22.12
C SER A 2 -18.15 19.98 -21.99
N THR A 3 -16.93 19.66 -22.38
CA THR A 3 -16.37 18.30 -22.22
C THR A 3 -16.41 17.88 -20.74
N VAL A 4 -16.00 18.78 -19.84
CA VAL A 4 -16.05 18.54 -18.39
C VAL A 4 -17.48 18.25 -17.91
N GLU A 5 -18.46 19.07 -18.28
CA GLU A 5 -19.86 18.84 -17.89
C GLU A 5 -20.39 17.48 -18.38
N ARG A 6 -20.05 17.06 -19.60
CA ARG A 6 -20.47 15.73 -20.12
C ARG A 6 -19.91 14.60 -19.27
N VAL A 7 -18.61 14.62 -18.97
CA VAL A 7 -17.95 13.58 -18.17
C VAL A 7 -18.50 13.54 -16.76
N LEU A 8 -18.70 14.70 -16.11
CA LEU A 8 -19.27 14.76 -14.77
C LEU A 8 -20.74 14.29 -14.74
N THR A 9 -21.53 14.56 -15.79
CA THR A 9 -22.90 14.05 -15.92
C THR A 9 -22.94 12.52 -16.01
N GLU A 10 -22.00 11.91 -16.76
CA GLU A 10 -21.88 10.45 -16.81
C GLU A 10 -21.52 9.85 -15.45
N LEU A 11 -20.57 10.48 -14.72
CA LEU A 11 -20.24 10.04 -13.36
C LEU A 11 -21.41 10.14 -12.40
N ASP A 12 -22.20 11.21 -12.49
CA ASP A 12 -23.41 11.36 -11.68
C ASP A 12 -24.45 10.26 -12.00
N ALA A 13 -24.57 9.90 -13.28
CA ALA A 13 -25.43 8.79 -13.71
C ALA A 13 -24.91 7.41 -13.26
N MET A 14 -23.60 7.27 -13.03
CA MET A 14 -22.95 6.04 -12.57
C MET A 14 -22.84 5.96 -11.04
N ALA A 15 -23.31 6.92 -10.26
CA ALA A 15 -23.04 7.01 -8.83
C ALA A 15 -23.41 5.71 -8.08
N ASP A 16 -24.64 5.22 -8.23
CA ASP A 16 -25.09 3.97 -7.61
C ASP A 16 -24.33 2.74 -8.15
N GLU A 17 -23.96 2.77 -9.44
CA GLU A 17 -23.17 1.71 -10.06
C GLU A 17 -21.76 1.60 -9.44
N LEU A 18 -21.10 2.73 -9.13
CA LEU A 18 -19.79 2.73 -8.46
C LEU A 18 -19.88 2.14 -7.05
N VAL A 19 -20.94 2.45 -6.31
CA VAL A 19 -21.19 1.87 -4.98
C VAL A 19 -21.34 0.34 -5.07
N GLU A 20 -22.19 -0.15 -6.01
CA GLU A 20 -22.40 -1.60 -6.15
C GLU A 20 -21.15 -2.33 -6.69
N ARG A 21 -20.38 -1.72 -7.57
CA ARG A 21 -19.09 -2.27 -8.04
C ARG A 21 -18.10 -2.39 -6.88
N THR A 22 -18.01 -1.37 -6.02
CA THR A 22 -17.17 -1.42 -4.82
C THR A 22 -17.64 -2.54 -3.90
N ALA A 23 -18.93 -2.61 -3.61
CA ALA A 23 -19.50 -3.66 -2.78
C ALA A 23 -19.25 -5.07 -3.35
N THR A 24 -19.38 -5.22 -4.67
CA THR A 24 -19.10 -6.51 -5.34
C THR A 24 -17.64 -6.92 -5.21
N LEU A 25 -16.71 -5.99 -5.41
CA LEU A 25 -15.28 -6.28 -5.27
C LEU A 25 -14.89 -6.56 -3.81
N VAL A 26 -15.49 -5.88 -2.83
CA VAL A 26 -15.28 -6.12 -1.40
C VAL A 26 -15.77 -7.51 -0.98
N ARG A 27 -16.88 -8.01 -1.56
CA ARG A 27 -17.40 -9.36 -1.29
C ARG A 27 -16.46 -10.49 -1.75
N ILE A 28 -15.46 -10.21 -2.60
CA ILE A 28 -14.40 -11.15 -2.94
C ILE A 28 -13.34 -11.06 -1.84
N PRO A 29 -13.13 -12.12 -1.03
CA PRO A 29 -12.23 -12.08 0.13
C PRO A 29 -10.76 -12.28 -0.30
N SER A 30 -10.23 -11.36 -1.08
CA SER A 30 -8.92 -11.39 -1.72
C SER A 30 -7.77 -11.16 -0.73
N ILE A 31 -7.75 -11.94 0.37
CA ILE A 31 -6.66 -11.89 1.34
C ILE A 31 -5.35 -12.31 0.65
N SER A 32 -4.30 -11.53 0.89
CA SER A 32 -2.97 -11.72 0.29
C SER A 32 -2.49 -13.17 0.39
N GLY A 33 -2.04 -13.75 -0.72
CA GLY A 33 -1.59 -15.14 -0.83
C GLY A 33 -2.70 -16.17 -1.06
N THR A 34 -3.98 -15.78 -1.10
CA THR A 34 -5.10 -16.70 -1.38
C THR A 34 -5.50 -16.67 -2.85
N ASP A 35 -6.15 -17.75 -3.33
CA ASP A 35 -6.66 -17.82 -4.71
C ASP A 35 -7.71 -16.72 -4.99
N ALA A 36 -8.34 -16.16 -3.96
CA ALA A 36 -9.31 -15.06 -4.10
C ALA A 36 -8.69 -13.74 -4.59
N GLU A 37 -7.36 -13.54 -4.48
CA GLU A 37 -6.67 -12.45 -5.18
C GLU A 37 -6.84 -12.59 -6.70
N ASN A 38 -6.72 -13.82 -7.22
CA ASN A 38 -6.87 -14.11 -8.65
C ASN A 38 -8.32 -13.93 -9.10
N ASP A 39 -9.29 -14.29 -8.25
CA ASP A 39 -10.72 -14.06 -8.52
C ASP A 39 -11.03 -12.57 -8.59
N ALA A 40 -10.48 -11.76 -7.67
CA ALA A 40 -10.63 -10.31 -7.69
C ALA A 40 -9.99 -9.69 -8.95
N GLN A 41 -8.79 -10.13 -9.32
CA GLN A 41 -8.10 -9.65 -10.52
C GLN A 41 -8.85 -10.02 -11.80
N ALA A 42 -9.37 -11.24 -11.88
CA ALA A 42 -10.20 -11.68 -13.02
C ALA A 42 -11.51 -10.88 -13.12
N HIS A 43 -12.13 -10.56 -11.96
CA HIS A 43 -13.33 -9.70 -11.89
C HIS A 43 -13.03 -8.29 -12.44
N VAL A 44 -11.92 -7.68 -12.00
CA VAL A 44 -11.50 -6.36 -12.50
C VAL A 44 -11.19 -6.41 -13.99
N ALA A 45 -10.48 -7.45 -14.48
CA ALA A 45 -10.19 -7.62 -15.90
C ALA A 45 -11.47 -7.68 -16.75
N ALA A 46 -12.47 -8.45 -16.31
CA ALA A 46 -13.76 -8.53 -16.98
C ALA A 46 -14.49 -7.18 -16.97
N ALA A 47 -14.44 -6.44 -15.85
CA ALA A 47 -15.08 -5.12 -15.73
C ALA A 47 -14.41 -4.08 -16.64
N LEU A 48 -13.07 -4.05 -16.73
CA LEU A 48 -12.34 -3.16 -17.64
C LEU A 48 -12.65 -3.47 -19.11
N ALA A 49 -12.70 -4.75 -19.48
CA ALA A 49 -13.07 -5.17 -20.86
C ALA A 49 -14.52 -4.78 -21.17
N ALA A 50 -15.47 -5.01 -20.25
CA ALA A 50 -16.87 -4.58 -20.42
C ALA A 50 -16.98 -3.05 -20.47
N GLY A 51 -16.14 -2.32 -19.76
CA GLY A 51 -15.96 -0.88 -19.84
C GLY A 51 -15.36 -0.40 -21.16
N GLY A 52 -14.95 -1.30 -22.06
CA GLY A 52 -14.45 -1.00 -23.39
C GLY A 52 -12.98 -0.54 -23.46
N LEU A 53 -12.18 -0.93 -22.48
CA LEU A 53 -10.74 -0.74 -22.49
C LEU A 53 -10.03 -1.91 -23.21
N ASP A 54 -8.86 -1.63 -23.76
CA ASP A 54 -7.93 -2.67 -24.19
C ASP A 54 -7.28 -3.27 -22.95
N VAL A 55 -7.41 -4.59 -22.76
CA VAL A 55 -6.97 -5.27 -21.50
C VAL A 55 -5.76 -6.15 -21.80
N ASP A 56 -4.64 -5.87 -21.14
CA ASP A 56 -3.50 -6.78 -20.98
C ASP A 56 -3.64 -7.47 -19.60
N HIS A 57 -4.02 -8.75 -19.62
CA HIS A 57 -4.18 -9.60 -18.44
C HIS A 57 -3.28 -10.83 -18.63
N TRP A 58 -2.22 -10.93 -17.82
CA TRP A 58 -1.18 -11.95 -18.01
C TRP A 58 -0.80 -12.64 -16.70
N ARG A 59 -0.45 -13.92 -16.80
CA ARG A 59 0.08 -14.68 -15.68
C ARG A 59 1.50 -14.22 -15.36
N LEU A 60 1.82 -14.03 -14.08
CA LEU A 60 3.16 -13.68 -13.63
C LEU A 60 4.07 -14.91 -13.61
N ASP A 61 5.32 -14.71 -14.03
CA ASP A 61 6.39 -15.69 -13.81
C ASP A 61 7.05 -15.37 -12.46
N LEU A 62 6.50 -15.97 -11.38
CA LEU A 62 6.91 -15.70 -10.01
C LEU A 62 8.38 -16.01 -9.76
N ASP A 63 8.90 -17.10 -10.36
CA ASP A 63 10.29 -17.50 -10.22
C ASP A 63 11.24 -16.49 -10.89
N ALA A 64 10.89 -16.04 -12.10
CA ALA A 64 11.67 -15.05 -12.82
C ALA A 64 11.65 -13.68 -12.10
N LEU A 65 10.52 -13.29 -11.53
CA LEU A 65 10.41 -12.04 -10.76
C LEU A 65 11.22 -12.12 -9.47
N ALA A 66 11.14 -13.23 -8.74
CA ALA A 66 11.90 -13.43 -7.50
C ALA A 66 13.42 -13.48 -7.72
N ALA A 67 13.88 -13.88 -8.90
CA ALA A 67 15.28 -13.89 -9.27
C ALA A 67 15.82 -12.52 -9.70
N ASP A 68 14.97 -11.52 -9.89
CA ASP A 68 15.38 -10.15 -10.26
C ASP A 68 16.05 -9.46 -9.06
N ALA A 69 17.20 -8.81 -9.30
CA ALA A 69 17.97 -8.15 -8.25
C ALA A 69 17.23 -6.97 -7.58
N GLU A 70 16.24 -6.39 -8.25
CA GLU A 70 15.40 -5.31 -7.72
C GLU A 70 14.05 -5.81 -7.19
N PHE A 71 13.89 -7.15 -7.03
CA PHE A 71 12.65 -7.72 -6.51
C PHE A 71 12.32 -7.18 -5.11
N PRO A 72 11.10 -6.66 -4.88
CA PRO A 72 10.78 -5.96 -3.63
C PRO A 72 10.53 -6.88 -2.42
N GLY A 73 10.57 -8.20 -2.62
CA GLY A 73 10.21 -9.21 -1.61
C GLY A 73 8.70 -9.46 -1.53
N VAL A 74 8.33 -10.51 -0.83
CA VAL A 74 6.96 -10.89 -0.49
C VAL A 74 6.90 -11.50 0.91
N GLU A 75 5.80 -11.35 1.63
CA GLU A 75 5.59 -11.95 2.96
C GLU A 75 4.78 -13.23 2.91
N VAL A 76 4.04 -13.47 1.83
CA VAL A 76 3.21 -14.66 1.66
C VAL A 76 3.51 -15.37 0.35
N ASP A 77 3.48 -16.69 0.40
CA ASP A 77 3.67 -17.53 -0.78
C ASP A 77 2.44 -17.47 -1.70
N ARG A 78 2.67 -17.39 -3.01
CA ARG A 78 1.65 -17.48 -4.05
C ARG A 78 2.00 -18.59 -5.02
N ARG A 79 1.00 -19.40 -5.39
CA ARG A 79 1.15 -20.42 -6.45
C ARG A 79 0.95 -19.80 -7.84
N GLU A 80 0.15 -18.75 -7.89
CA GLU A 80 -0.25 -18.07 -9.09
C GLU A 80 -0.58 -16.61 -8.76
N ALA A 81 -0.21 -15.71 -9.66
CA ALA A 81 -0.61 -14.31 -9.61
C ALA A 81 -0.73 -13.75 -11.03
N TRP A 82 -1.49 -12.66 -11.18
CA TRP A 82 -1.81 -12.07 -12.47
C TRP A 82 -1.54 -10.58 -12.47
N GLY A 83 -0.89 -10.08 -13.52
CA GLY A 83 -0.80 -8.67 -13.84
C GLY A 83 -1.99 -8.22 -14.67
N LEU A 84 -2.40 -6.97 -14.53
CA LEU A 84 -3.54 -6.43 -15.25
C LEU A 84 -3.36 -4.94 -15.51
N VAL A 85 -3.46 -4.57 -16.79
CA VAL A 85 -3.56 -3.17 -17.21
C VAL A 85 -4.68 -3.01 -18.23
N GLY A 86 -5.64 -2.15 -17.92
CA GLY A 86 -6.65 -1.69 -18.87
C GLY A 86 -6.24 -0.35 -19.48
N ARG A 87 -6.29 -0.21 -20.80
CA ARG A 87 -5.90 0.99 -21.54
C ARG A 87 -7.10 1.61 -22.25
N LEU A 88 -7.39 2.87 -21.95
CA LEU A 88 -8.18 3.73 -22.80
C LEU A 88 -7.22 4.42 -23.78
N ALA A 89 -7.20 3.96 -25.02
CA ALA A 89 -6.30 4.48 -26.03
C ALA A 89 -6.64 5.93 -26.43
N GLY A 90 -5.62 6.77 -26.49
CA GLY A 90 -5.70 8.10 -27.07
C GLY A 90 -5.87 8.05 -28.59
N THR A 91 -5.89 9.22 -29.24
CA THR A 91 -6.11 9.32 -30.69
C THR A 91 -4.93 8.86 -31.54
N GLY A 92 -3.76 8.68 -30.94
CA GLY A 92 -2.56 8.13 -31.60
C GLY A 92 -1.93 9.03 -32.69
N THR A 93 -2.48 10.21 -32.93
CA THR A 93 -1.97 11.12 -33.99
C THR A 93 -0.93 12.11 -33.47
N ASP A 94 -0.94 12.40 -32.18
CA ASP A 94 0.07 13.17 -31.44
C ASP A 94 0.32 12.42 -30.13
N GLU A 95 1.57 12.21 -29.77
CA GLU A 95 1.99 11.55 -28.52
C GLU A 95 1.61 12.43 -27.33
N GLY A 96 0.33 12.37 -26.92
CA GLY A 96 -0.14 13.01 -25.70
C GLY A 96 0.40 12.28 -24.47
N PRO A 97 0.57 12.99 -23.31
CA PRO A 97 1.03 12.36 -22.09
C PRO A 97 0.09 11.24 -21.63
N THR A 98 0.66 10.18 -21.05
CA THR A 98 -0.05 9.04 -20.51
C THR A 98 -0.24 9.20 -19.00
N LEU A 99 -1.46 8.98 -18.52
CA LEU A 99 -1.77 8.92 -17.09
C LEU A 99 -2.01 7.47 -16.69
N MET A 100 -1.35 7.03 -15.61
CA MET A 100 -1.64 5.76 -14.95
C MET A 100 -2.46 6.00 -13.67
N LEU A 101 -3.51 5.23 -13.48
CA LEU A 101 -4.27 5.11 -12.25
C LEU A 101 -3.99 3.71 -11.70
N ASN A 102 -3.33 3.64 -10.56
CA ASN A 102 -2.90 2.38 -9.95
C ASN A 102 -3.73 2.05 -8.71
N GLY A 103 -4.00 0.77 -8.48
CA GLY A 103 -4.66 0.30 -7.27
C GLY A 103 -4.59 -1.21 -7.12
N HIS A 104 -4.52 -1.68 -5.86
CA HIS A 104 -4.43 -3.09 -5.55
C HIS A 104 -5.78 -3.74 -5.25
N VAL A 105 -5.85 -5.06 -5.43
CA VAL A 105 -7.05 -5.88 -5.16
C VAL A 105 -6.89 -6.75 -3.93
N ASP A 106 -5.66 -7.00 -3.49
CA ASP A 106 -5.37 -7.76 -2.30
C ASP A 106 -5.72 -6.98 -1.02
N VAL A 107 -5.92 -7.69 0.06
CA VAL A 107 -6.26 -7.14 1.37
C VAL A 107 -5.55 -7.93 2.47
N VAL A 108 -5.23 -7.29 3.58
CA VAL A 108 -4.68 -7.97 4.77
C VAL A 108 -5.71 -8.89 5.43
N PRO A 109 -5.28 -9.83 6.29
CA PRO A 109 -6.19 -10.66 7.09
C PRO A 109 -7.16 -9.84 7.94
N ILE A 110 -8.34 -10.41 8.19
CA ILE A 110 -9.45 -9.72 8.91
C ILE A 110 -9.23 -9.55 10.42
N GLY A 111 -8.21 -10.19 10.99
CA GLY A 111 -8.04 -10.25 12.44
C GLY A 111 -9.11 -11.09 13.14
N ASP A 112 -9.56 -10.63 14.32
CA ASP A 112 -10.64 -11.30 15.07
C ASP A 112 -12.01 -10.98 14.46
N PRO A 113 -12.75 -11.96 13.90
CA PRO A 113 -14.08 -11.71 13.35
C PRO A 113 -15.11 -11.17 14.37
N ALA A 114 -14.91 -11.43 15.67
CA ALA A 114 -15.81 -10.96 16.72
C ALA A 114 -15.66 -9.45 16.99
N ALA A 115 -14.59 -8.83 16.52
CA ALA A 115 -14.37 -7.38 16.64
C ALA A 115 -15.14 -6.56 15.57
N TRP A 116 -15.68 -7.21 14.54
CA TRP A 116 -16.41 -6.55 13.47
C TRP A 116 -17.89 -6.37 13.82
N SER A 117 -18.45 -5.18 13.57
CA SER A 117 -19.87 -4.90 13.75
C SER A 117 -20.75 -5.52 12.63
N VAL A 118 -20.15 -5.76 11.46
CA VAL A 118 -20.76 -6.43 10.30
C VAL A 118 -19.79 -7.49 9.77
N GLY A 119 -20.26 -8.42 8.93
CA GLY A 119 -19.34 -9.39 8.31
C GLY A 119 -18.23 -8.68 7.51
N PRO A 120 -16.94 -9.06 7.68
CA PRO A 120 -15.80 -8.36 7.07
C PRO A 120 -15.87 -8.18 5.56
N PHE A 121 -16.53 -9.09 4.86
CA PHE A 121 -16.74 -9.05 3.40
C PHE A 121 -18.22 -8.86 3.01
N ALA A 122 -19.06 -8.35 3.93
CA ALA A 122 -20.47 -8.10 3.65
C ALA A 122 -20.69 -6.87 2.75
N ALA A 123 -19.75 -5.94 2.72
CA ALA A 123 -19.88 -4.64 2.07
C ALA A 123 -21.18 -3.93 2.50
N ALA A 124 -21.39 -3.82 3.81
CA ALA A 124 -22.61 -3.28 4.37
C ALA A 124 -22.66 -1.75 4.21
N MET A 125 -23.86 -1.23 3.89
CA MET A 125 -24.09 0.22 3.84
C MET A 125 -24.50 0.70 5.23
N VAL A 126 -23.65 1.50 5.88
CA VAL A 126 -23.88 2.04 7.22
C VAL A 126 -23.56 3.54 7.21
N ASP A 127 -24.51 4.37 7.61
CA ASP A 127 -24.37 5.82 7.78
C ASP A 127 -23.68 6.54 6.60
N GLY A 128 -23.99 6.15 5.36
CA GLY A 128 -23.43 6.75 4.15
C GLY A 128 -22.00 6.27 3.79
N ALA A 129 -21.55 5.20 4.42
CA ALA A 129 -20.28 4.53 4.11
C ALA A 129 -20.50 3.07 3.70
N ILE A 130 -19.55 2.51 2.96
CA ILE A 130 -19.43 1.07 2.68
C ILE A 130 -18.48 0.51 3.72
N VAL A 131 -18.95 -0.46 4.53
CA VAL A 131 -18.16 -1.09 5.60
C VAL A 131 -17.72 -2.48 5.18
N GLY A 132 -16.42 -2.78 5.31
CA GLY A 132 -15.84 -4.08 5.01
C GLY A 132 -14.34 -4.01 4.74
N ARG A 133 -13.63 -5.13 4.87
CA ARG A 133 -12.20 -5.23 4.58
C ARG A 133 -11.90 -4.92 3.12
N GLY A 134 -10.94 -4.02 2.89
CA GLY A 134 -10.55 -3.56 1.56
C GLY A 134 -11.45 -2.46 0.99
N THR A 135 -12.38 -1.90 1.78
CA THR A 135 -13.24 -0.80 1.30
C THR A 135 -12.44 0.46 1.09
N CYS A 136 -11.68 0.91 2.09
CA CYS A 136 -10.80 2.07 1.93
C CYS A 136 -9.43 1.68 1.39
N ASP A 137 -8.92 0.50 1.73
CA ASP A 137 -7.60 0.02 1.35
C ASP A 137 -7.68 -1.22 0.44
N MET A 138 -7.71 -1.02 -0.93
CA MET A 138 -8.04 0.25 -1.59
C MET A 138 -9.04 0.05 -2.75
N LYS A 139 -9.95 -0.95 -2.57
CA LYS A 139 -10.90 -1.34 -3.65
C LYS A 139 -11.81 -0.19 -4.11
N ALA A 140 -12.20 0.73 -3.20
CA ALA A 140 -12.98 1.89 -3.59
C ALA A 140 -12.17 2.85 -4.49
N GLY A 141 -10.89 3.06 -4.18
CA GLY A 141 -9.98 3.85 -5.02
C GLY A 141 -9.82 3.26 -6.41
N LEU A 142 -9.62 1.93 -6.50
CA LEU A 142 -9.54 1.23 -7.79
C LEU A 142 -10.85 1.36 -8.59
N VAL A 143 -12.01 1.20 -7.93
CA VAL A 143 -13.31 1.38 -8.60
C VAL A 143 -13.52 2.83 -9.05
N ALA A 144 -13.09 3.83 -8.25
CA ALA A 144 -13.11 5.23 -8.65
C ALA A 144 -12.29 5.48 -9.92
N ALA A 145 -11.08 4.89 -10.00
CA ALA A 145 -10.21 4.95 -11.18
C ALA A 145 -10.89 4.34 -12.42
N MET A 146 -11.46 3.14 -12.28
CA MET A 146 -12.21 2.49 -13.36
C MET A 146 -13.40 3.33 -13.83
N GLY A 147 -14.17 3.86 -12.88
CA GLY A 147 -15.32 4.71 -13.15
C GLY A 147 -14.96 6.01 -13.87
N ALA A 148 -13.86 6.65 -13.48
CA ALA A 148 -13.34 7.86 -14.12
C ALA A 148 -13.06 7.64 -15.61
N VAL A 149 -12.37 6.56 -15.95
CA VAL A 149 -12.01 6.22 -17.34
C VAL A 149 -13.25 5.83 -18.13
N GLU A 150 -14.15 5.04 -17.55
CA GLU A 150 -15.40 4.65 -18.21
C GLU A 150 -16.31 5.85 -18.49
N ALA A 151 -16.42 6.82 -17.58
CA ALA A 151 -17.21 8.02 -17.79
C ALA A 151 -16.68 8.88 -18.94
N ILE A 152 -15.35 9.02 -19.08
CA ILE A 152 -14.73 9.70 -20.23
C ILE A 152 -15.16 9.05 -21.54
N ARG A 153 -15.11 7.72 -21.60
CA ARG A 153 -15.54 6.95 -22.77
C ARG A 153 -17.05 7.08 -23.04
N ARG A 154 -17.91 6.92 -22.01
CA ARG A 154 -19.38 7.05 -22.13
C ARG A 154 -19.78 8.45 -22.59
N ALA A 155 -19.08 9.49 -22.14
CA ALA A 155 -19.29 10.86 -22.58
C ALA A 155 -18.86 11.10 -24.07
N GLY A 156 -18.31 10.09 -24.75
CA GLY A 156 -17.80 10.21 -26.11
C GLY A 156 -16.61 11.15 -26.23
N VAL A 157 -15.83 11.32 -25.17
CA VAL A 157 -14.64 12.17 -25.14
C VAL A 157 -13.45 11.36 -25.64
N ARG A 158 -12.70 11.93 -26.58
CA ARG A 158 -11.45 11.38 -27.09
C ARG A 158 -10.29 12.16 -26.48
N LEU A 159 -9.30 11.44 -25.96
CA LEU A 159 -8.09 12.02 -25.40
C LEU A 159 -6.96 11.98 -26.44
N ARG A 160 -5.96 12.82 -26.28
CA ARG A 160 -4.73 12.76 -27.09
C ARG A 160 -3.79 11.67 -26.58
N GLY A 161 -3.56 11.62 -25.26
CA GLY A 161 -2.77 10.59 -24.58
C GLY A 161 -3.62 9.45 -24.06
N ASP A 162 -2.95 8.39 -23.59
CA ASP A 162 -3.58 7.19 -23.04
C ASP A 162 -3.93 7.38 -21.55
N VAL A 163 -4.98 6.70 -21.10
CA VAL A 163 -5.20 6.48 -19.67
C VAL A 163 -5.09 4.99 -19.38
N LEU A 164 -4.24 4.65 -18.41
CA LEU A 164 -4.01 3.29 -17.95
C LEU A 164 -4.66 3.08 -16.59
N VAL A 165 -5.37 1.97 -16.41
CA VAL A 165 -5.79 1.47 -15.08
C VAL A 165 -4.97 0.24 -14.80
N ALA A 166 -4.01 0.35 -13.88
CA ALA A 166 -3.18 -0.76 -13.43
C ALA A 166 -3.79 -1.34 -12.16
N SER A 167 -4.33 -2.56 -12.26
CA SER A 167 -4.81 -3.33 -11.11
C SER A 167 -3.74 -4.31 -10.70
N VAL A 168 -3.33 -4.30 -9.43
CA VAL A 168 -2.19 -5.06 -8.96
C VAL A 168 -2.54 -6.00 -7.81
N GLN A 169 -1.74 -7.04 -7.60
CA GLN A 169 -1.81 -8.00 -6.51
C GLN A 169 -0.54 -7.89 -5.68
N GLY A 170 -0.62 -8.17 -4.38
CA GLY A 170 0.53 -8.25 -3.49
C GLY A 170 1.18 -6.90 -3.23
N GLU A 171 0.40 -5.82 -3.18
CA GLU A 171 0.85 -4.52 -2.69
C GLU A 171 1.16 -4.63 -1.20
N GLU A 172 0.23 -5.17 -0.41
CA GLU A 172 0.22 -5.28 1.04
C GLU A 172 1.42 -6.04 1.62
N ASP A 173 2.07 -6.87 0.82
CA ASP A 173 3.16 -7.71 1.27
C ASP A 173 4.49 -7.53 0.49
N GLY A 174 4.57 -6.52 -0.39
CA GLY A 174 5.85 -6.22 -1.05
C GLY A 174 5.78 -5.46 -2.36
N GLY A 175 4.64 -5.37 -3.03
CA GLY A 175 4.50 -4.65 -4.31
C GLY A 175 4.75 -5.52 -5.55
N LEU A 176 4.49 -6.82 -5.44
CA LEU A 176 4.67 -7.79 -6.53
C LEU A 176 4.02 -7.35 -7.84
N GLY A 177 2.76 -6.93 -7.80
CA GLY A 177 1.98 -6.61 -8.99
C GLY A 177 2.46 -5.34 -9.70
N THR A 178 2.78 -4.30 -8.97
CA THR A 178 3.37 -3.08 -9.53
C THR A 178 4.76 -3.35 -10.10
N PHE A 179 5.59 -4.12 -9.38
CA PHE A 179 6.89 -4.54 -9.89
C PHE A 179 6.75 -5.31 -11.22
N ALA A 180 5.83 -6.30 -11.29
CA ALA A 180 5.57 -7.07 -12.49
C ALA A 180 5.03 -6.19 -13.63
N THR A 181 4.18 -5.21 -13.35
CA THR A 181 3.66 -4.23 -14.31
C THR A 181 4.79 -3.42 -14.94
N LEU A 182 5.74 -2.97 -14.11
CA LEU A 182 6.94 -2.26 -14.58
C LEU A 182 7.86 -3.17 -15.39
N ARG A 183 8.04 -4.44 -14.99
CA ARG A 183 8.83 -5.43 -15.74
C ARG A 183 8.17 -5.86 -17.04
N ARG A 184 6.83 -5.82 -17.13
CA ARG A 184 6.07 -6.00 -18.37
C ARG A 184 6.32 -4.87 -19.39
N GLY A 185 6.82 -3.72 -18.93
CA GLY A 185 7.16 -2.57 -19.76
C GLY A 185 6.13 -1.44 -19.75
N TRP A 186 5.07 -1.55 -18.95
CA TRP A 186 4.10 -0.47 -18.80
C TRP A 186 4.74 0.76 -18.14
N ARG A 187 4.51 1.93 -18.73
CA ARG A 187 5.02 3.24 -18.27
C ARG A 187 3.97 4.31 -18.49
N ALA A 188 4.12 5.43 -17.77
CA ALA A 188 3.28 6.62 -17.92
C ALA A 188 4.10 7.88 -17.62
N ASP A 189 3.59 9.05 -18.01
CA ASP A 189 4.19 10.35 -17.72
C ASP A 189 3.81 10.85 -16.32
N ALA A 190 2.70 10.34 -15.76
CA ALA A 190 2.28 10.58 -14.39
C ALA A 190 1.46 9.38 -13.88
N CYS A 191 1.46 9.17 -12.55
CA CYS A 191 0.65 8.15 -11.91
C CYS A 191 -0.03 8.69 -10.64
N VAL A 192 -1.27 8.27 -10.43
CA VAL A 192 -1.97 8.41 -9.16
C VAL A 192 -2.28 7.01 -8.63
N ILE A 193 -1.81 6.71 -7.42
CA ILE A 193 -2.23 5.53 -6.66
C ILE A 193 -3.47 5.95 -5.85
N ALA A 194 -4.57 5.24 -6.02
CA ALA A 194 -5.84 5.64 -5.41
C ALA A 194 -6.01 5.13 -3.95
N GLU A 195 -4.91 5.22 -3.16
CA GLU A 195 -4.83 4.86 -1.75
C GLU A 195 -5.70 5.73 -0.83
N PRO A 196 -6.08 5.24 0.38
CA PRO A 196 -6.92 5.97 1.31
C PRO A 196 -6.19 7.17 1.92
N THR A 197 -6.38 8.33 1.32
CA THR A 197 -5.76 9.59 1.77
C THR A 197 -6.78 10.58 2.34
N SER A 198 -8.04 10.17 2.51
CA SER A 198 -9.15 11.09 2.80
C SER A 198 -9.25 12.22 1.78
N LEU A 199 -8.94 11.94 0.51
CA LEU A 199 -8.85 12.91 -0.59
C LEU A 199 -7.79 14.01 -0.40
N ASP A 200 -6.80 13.81 0.47
CA ASP A 200 -5.61 14.64 0.58
C ASP A 200 -4.53 14.20 -0.41
N LEU A 201 -3.51 15.05 -0.61
CA LEU A 201 -2.39 14.78 -1.50
C LEU A 201 -1.21 14.20 -0.72
N VAL A 202 -0.79 12.99 -1.10
CA VAL A 202 0.33 12.30 -0.48
C VAL A 202 1.45 12.08 -1.51
N PRO A 203 2.34 13.10 -1.70
CA PRO A 203 3.41 13.04 -2.68
C PRO A 203 4.62 12.22 -2.25
N ALA A 204 4.60 11.68 -1.04
CA ALA A 204 5.67 10.85 -0.51
C ALA A 204 5.16 9.89 0.56
N ASN A 205 5.85 8.79 0.74
CA ASN A 205 5.65 7.89 1.86
C ASN A 205 6.97 7.38 2.42
N SER A 206 7.00 7.15 3.73
CA SER A 206 8.09 6.49 4.42
C SER A 206 8.25 5.06 3.91
N GLY A 207 9.42 4.46 4.13
CA GLY A 207 9.60 3.04 3.91
C GLY A 207 9.23 2.21 5.14
N ALA A 208 9.19 0.89 4.96
CA ALA A 208 8.98 -0.07 6.03
C ALA A 208 9.73 -1.38 5.71
N LEU A 209 10.61 -1.79 6.59
CA LEU A 209 11.42 -3.00 6.42
C LEU A 209 10.98 -4.05 7.42
N THR A 210 10.59 -5.22 6.94
CA THR A 210 10.26 -6.35 7.80
C THR A 210 11.52 -7.04 8.27
N PHE A 211 11.63 -7.25 9.57
CA PHE A 211 12.77 -7.91 10.20
C PHE A 211 12.34 -9.00 11.18
N ARG A 212 13.26 -9.94 11.43
CA ARG A 212 13.14 -10.98 12.45
C ARG A 212 14.35 -10.93 13.37
N LEU A 213 14.12 -11.04 14.68
CA LEU A 213 15.15 -11.19 15.71
C LEU A 213 15.08 -12.59 16.28
N VAL A 214 16.22 -13.26 16.31
CA VAL A 214 16.35 -14.60 16.93
C VAL A 214 17.22 -14.47 18.18
N VAL A 215 16.63 -14.70 19.33
CA VAL A 215 17.29 -14.64 20.64
C VAL A 215 17.45 -16.02 21.21
N ARG A 216 18.68 -16.47 21.41
CA ARG A 216 18.99 -17.79 21.97
C ARG A 216 19.26 -17.71 23.45
N GLY A 217 18.71 -18.68 24.17
CA GLY A 217 18.94 -18.90 25.59
C GLY A 217 19.49 -20.29 25.86
N ARG A 218 19.18 -20.82 27.02
CA ARG A 218 19.51 -22.19 27.43
C ARG A 218 18.41 -22.76 28.33
N ALA A 219 17.75 -23.82 27.87
CA ALA A 219 16.68 -24.48 28.59
C ALA A 219 17.16 -25.12 29.91
N THR A 220 16.28 -25.10 30.89
CA THR A 220 16.38 -25.87 32.11
C THR A 220 14.99 -25.97 32.78
N HIS A 221 14.83 -26.85 33.77
CA HIS A 221 13.62 -26.89 34.56
C HIS A 221 13.39 -25.57 35.31
N ALA A 222 12.17 -25.01 35.30
CA ALA A 222 11.87 -23.71 35.91
C ALA A 222 12.29 -23.59 37.39
N SER A 223 12.20 -24.67 38.17
CA SER A 223 12.68 -24.69 39.56
C SER A 223 14.19 -24.51 39.69
N ARG A 224 14.93 -24.63 38.60
CA ARG A 224 16.41 -24.48 38.54
C ARG A 224 16.79 -23.39 37.57
N ARG A 225 15.96 -22.33 37.46
CA ARG A 225 16.10 -21.26 36.45
C ARG A 225 17.50 -20.62 36.41
N THR A 226 18.22 -20.60 37.51
CA THR A 226 19.61 -20.09 37.59
C THR A 226 20.62 -20.95 36.83
N GLY A 227 20.28 -22.21 36.49
CA GLY A 227 21.08 -23.09 35.63
C GLY A 227 20.81 -22.91 34.14
N GLY A 228 19.75 -22.20 33.77
CA GLY A 228 19.40 -21.85 32.40
C GLY A 228 19.66 -20.39 32.07
N VAL A 229 19.26 -20.00 30.85
CA VAL A 229 19.26 -18.61 30.37
C VAL A 229 17.97 -18.38 29.62
N SER A 230 17.12 -17.48 30.11
CA SER A 230 15.83 -17.19 29.50
C SER A 230 15.99 -16.29 28.27
N ALA A 231 15.58 -16.76 27.09
CA ALA A 231 15.54 -15.96 25.89
C ALA A 231 14.62 -14.72 26.04
N ILE A 232 13.53 -14.86 26.81
CA ILE A 232 12.63 -13.71 27.11
C ILE A 232 13.37 -12.64 27.92
N GLU A 233 14.12 -13.00 28.96
CA GLU A 233 14.90 -12.05 29.74
C GLU A 233 15.99 -11.38 28.91
N LYS A 234 16.57 -12.09 27.92
CA LYS A 234 17.61 -11.58 27.01
C LYS A 234 17.03 -10.69 25.91
N PHE A 235 15.78 -10.88 25.53
CA PHE A 235 15.11 -10.00 24.56
C PHE A 235 14.77 -8.62 25.14
N TRP A 236 14.49 -8.51 26.43
CA TRP A 236 14.04 -7.26 27.05
C TRP A 236 14.98 -6.06 26.80
N PRO A 237 16.30 -6.12 27.03
CA PRO A 237 17.21 -5.01 26.71
C PRO A 237 17.26 -4.69 25.21
N VAL A 238 17.08 -5.67 24.34
CA VAL A 238 17.00 -5.46 22.89
C VAL A 238 15.75 -4.66 22.53
N PHE A 239 14.59 -5.04 23.07
CA PHE A 239 13.35 -4.30 22.89
C PHE A 239 13.47 -2.85 23.35
N GLN A 240 14.08 -2.60 24.52
CA GLN A 240 14.34 -1.24 24.99
C GLN A 240 15.30 -0.45 24.07
N ALA A 241 16.28 -1.11 23.47
CA ALA A 241 17.19 -0.48 22.52
C ALA A 241 16.46 -0.07 21.21
N LEU A 242 15.50 -0.87 20.75
CA LEU A 242 14.66 -0.51 19.61
C LEU A 242 13.77 0.70 19.91
N GLN A 243 13.17 0.77 21.11
CA GLN A 243 12.40 1.95 21.54
C GLN A 243 13.28 3.21 21.61
N ALA A 244 14.51 3.08 22.12
CA ALA A 244 15.47 4.19 22.17
C ALA A 244 15.94 4.59 20.76
N LEU A 245 16.07 3.65 19.83
CA LEU A 245 16.37 3.93 18.42
C LEU A 245 15.22 4.71 17.78
N GLU A 246 13.98 4.27 17.96
CA GLU A 246 12.78 4.96 17.47
C GLU A 246 12.75 6.41 17.95
N ALA A 247 12.94 6.65 19.25
CA ALA A 247 12.94 8.00 19.84
C ALA A 247 14.01 8.90 19.17
N ARG A 248 15.24 8.39 18.99
CA ARG A 248 16.31 9.16 18.32
C ARG A 248 15.98 9.47 16.85
N ARG A 249 15.36 8.52 16.13
CA ARG A 249 14.98 8.72 14.72
C ARG A 249 13.90 9.78 14.54
N HIS A 250 13.15 10.11 15.63
CA HIS A 250 12.13 11.16 15.66
C HIS A 250 12.64 12.55 16.06
N GLU A 251 13.92 12.71 16.38
CA GLU A 251 14.49 14.04 16.68
C GLU A 251 14.52 14.95 15.44
N LEU A 252 14.60 14.36 14.25
CA LEU A 252 14.57 15.06 12.97
C LEU A 252 13.60 14.36 12.02
N VAL A 253 12.51 15.02 11.66
CA VAL A 253 11.51 14.52 10.73
C VAL A 253 11.34 15.47 9.55
N ASP A 254 11.02 14.91 8.38
CA ASP A 254 10.67 15.71 7.20
C ASP A 254 9.38 16.51 7.50
N PRO A 255 9.28 17.79 7.07
CA PRO A 255 8.07 18.60 7.27
C PRO A 255 6.78 17.93 6.77
N LEU A 256 6.84 17.11 5.72
CA LEU A 256 5.69 16.37 5.21
C LEU A 256 5.20 15.28 6.17
N THR A 257 6.06 14.75 7.04
CA THR A 257 5.72 13.73 8.04
C THR A 257 5.48 14.31 9.44
N ALA A 258 5.67 15.61 9.64
CA ALA A 258 5.59 16.27 10.95
C ALA A 258 4.21 16.21 11.62
N ARG A 259 3.13 15.89 10.87
CA ARG A 259 1.78 15.71 11.44
C ARG A 259 1.65 14.41 12.26
N TRP A 260 2.54 13.45 12.05
CA TRP A 260 2.49 12.15 12.71
C TRP A 260 3.27 12.15 14.01
N ALA A 261 2.68 11.61 15.09
CA ALA A 261 3.36 11.45 16.37
C ALA A 261 4.60 10.54 16.23
N LEU A 262 4.52 9.55 15.34
CA LEU A 262 5.61 8.65 14.96
C LEU A 262 5.71 8.60 13.43
N ALA A 263 6.69 9.32 12.87
CA ALA A 263 6.93 9.37 11.42
C ALA A 263 7.63 8.11 10.89
N HIS A 264 8.42 7.46 11.73
CA HIS A 264 9.22 6.27 11.39
C HIS A 264 9.12 5.22 12.50
N PRO A 265 7.94 4.60 12.72
CA PRO A 265 7.70 3.69 13.83
C PRO A 265 8.56 2.44 13.73
N ILE A 266 9.00 1.91 14.88
CA ILE A 266 9.60 0.60 15.01
C ILE A 266 8.65 -0.27 15.83
N SER A 267 7.99 -1.22 15.20
CA SER A 267 6.99 -2.07 15.83
C SER A 267 7.45 -3.52 15.88
N ILE A 268 7.27 -4.17 17.03
CA ILE A 268 7.30 -5.63 17.14
C ILE A 268 5.86 -6.11 17.04
N GLY A 269 5.54 -6.80 15.96
CA GLY A 269 4.21 -7.31 15.66
C GLY A 269 3.93 -8.68 16.25
N THR A 270 4.95 -9.56 16.31
CA THR A 270 4.83 -10.90 16.87
C THR A 270 5.99 -11.26 17.77
N VAL A 271 5.73 -12.09 18.80
CA VAL A 271 6.76 -12.69 19.66
C VAL A 271 6.34 -14.11 19.99
N HIS A 272 7.22 -15.05 19.68
CA HIS A 272 7.06 -16.45 20.03
C HIS A 272 8.23 -16.91 20.91
N ALA A 273 7.93 -17.46 22.10
CA ALA A 273 8.98 -17.87 23.05
C ALA A 273 8.54 -19.03 23.92
N GLY A 274 9.41 -20.05 23.99
CA GLY A 274 9.21 -21.23 24.83
C GLY A 274 8.10 -22.14 24.35
N ASP A 275 8.04 -23.35 24.93
CA ASP A 275 7.11 -24.41 24.57
C ASP A 275 6.38 -25.00 25.80
N TRP A 276 6.91 -24.76 27.01
CA TRP A 276 6.38 -25.35 28.22
C TRP A 276 6.54 -24.42 29.44
N ALA A 277 5.44 -24.15 30.18
CA ALA A 277 5.41 -23.22 31.29
C ALA A 277 6.39 -23.54 32.44
N SER A 278 6.78 -24.80 32.60
CA SER A 278 7.75 -25.25 33.63
C SER A 278 9.18 -25.34 33.10
N SER A 279 9.49 -24.76 31.97
CA SER A 279 10.84 -24.67 31.38
C SER A 279 11.30 -23.23 31.26
N VAL A 280 12.60 -23.00 31.37
CA VAL A 280 13.23 -21.74 30.98
C VAL A 280 13.29 -21.72 29.44
N PRO A 281 12.71 -20.72 28.76
CA PRO A 281 12.71 -20.69 27.29
C PRO A 281 14.13 -20.43 26.76
N ASP A 282 14.54 -21.24 25.80
CA ASP A 282 15.86 -21.16 25.17
C ASP A 282 15.85 -20.58 23.76
N LEU A 283 14.66 -20.24 23.26
CA LEU A 283 14.46 -19.57 21.98
C LEU A 283 13.35 -18.53 22.09
N LEU A 284 13.60 -17.35 21.52
CA LEU A 284 12.58 -16.35 21.23
C LEU A 284 12.79 -15.86 19.80
N VAL A 285 11.70 -15.80 19.05
CA VAL A 285 11.63 -15.19 17.73
C VAL A 285 10.65 -14.02 17.81
N ALA A 286 11.13 -12.82 17.45
CA ALA A 286 10.31 -11.63 17.35
C ALA A 286 10.36 -11.10 15.92
N GLU A 287 9.22 -10.73 15.37
CA GLU A 287 9.13 -10.13 14.04
C GLU A 287 8.51 -8.75 14.14
N GLY A 288 8.99 -7.84 13.29
CA GLY A 288 8.58 -6.45 13.36
C GLY A 288 8.87 -5.67 12.09
N ARG A 289 8.49 -4.40 12.12
CA ARG A 289 8.74 -3.44 11.06
C ARG A 289 9.58 -2.27 11.55
N LEU A 290 10.54 -1.89 10.72
CA LEU A 290 11.37 -0.68 10.89
C LEU A 290 10.92 0.37 9.87
N GLY A 291 10.42 1.52 10.33
CA GLY A 291 10.13 2.66 9.48
C GLY A 291 11.41 3.27 8.88
N VAL A 292 11.41 3.55 7.58
CA VAL A 292 12.50 4.21 6.84
C VAL A 292 12.12 5.65 6.56
N ALA A 293 12.99 6.61 6.90
CA ALA A 293 12.74 8.02 6.69
C ALA A 293 12.71 8.40 5.20
N LEU A 294 12.07 9.53 4.88
CA LEU A 294 12.04 10.03 3.50
C LEU A 294 13.47 10.33 3.01
N GLY A 295 13.86 9.66 1.94
CA GLY A 295 15.18 9.81 1.33
C GLY A 295 16.31 9.08 2.09
N GLU A 296 16.01 8.33 3.14
CA GLU A 296 16.98 7.48 3.83
C GLU A 296 17.26 6.24 2.98
N PRO A 297 18.54 5.92 2.73
CA PRO A 297 18.90 4.64 2.13
C PRO A 297 18.49 3.46 3.01
N VAL A 298 17.93 2.42 2.41
CA VAL A 298 17.47 1.20 3.10
C VAL A 298 18.61 0.60 3.95
N GLU A 299 19.83 0.61 3.40
CA GLU A 299 21.01 0.05 4.08
C GLU A 299 21.42 0.83 5.34
N ASP A 300 21.19 2.15 5.36
CA ASP A 300 21.46 2.98 6.54
C ASP A 300 20.43 2.69 7.64
N ALA A 301 19.16 2.53 7.27
CA ALA A 301 18.11 2.13 8.20
C ALA A 301 18.36 0.74 8.81
N ARG A 302 18.77 -0.23 7.99
CA ARG A 302 19.17 -1.58 8.43
C ARG A 302 20.35 -1.52 9.39
N ALA A 303 21.41 -0.82 9.02
CA ALA A 303 22.61 -0.67 9.84
C ALA A 303 22.30 -0.02 11.20
N ALA A 304 21.38 0.94 11.24
CA ALA A 304 20.99 1.59 12.49
C ALA A 304 20.29 0.61 13.46
N LEU A 305 19.40 -0.27 12.96
CA LEU A 305 18.74 -1.29 13.76
C LEU A 305 19.75 -2.35 14.24
N GLU A 306 20.57 -2.87 13.35
CA GLU A 306 21.61 -3.87 13.65
C GLU A 306 22.58 -3.34 14.70
N ALA A 307 23.02 -2.09 14.58
CA ALA A 307 23.89 -1.44 15.56
C ALA A 307 23.22 -1.30 16.93
N ALA A 308 21.91 -0.96 16.98
CA ALA A 308 21.18 -0.85 18.24
C ALA A 308 21.04 -2.22 18.93
N VAL A 309 20.75 -3.28 18.16
CA VAL A 309 20.67 -4.66 18.66
C VAL A 309 22.03 -5.13 19.18
N ALA A 310 23.10 -4.91 18.41
CA ALA A 310 24.45 -5.28 18.80
C ALA A 310 24.93 -4.52 20.06
N ALA A 311 24.64 -3.22 20.16
CA ALA A 311 24.97 -2.42 21.33
C ALA A 311 24.27 -2.92 22.59
N ALA A 312 22.98 -3.29 22.51
CA ALA A 312 22.26 -3.91 23.62
C ALA A 312 22.88 -5.26 24.00
N GLY A 313 23.22 -6.10 23.03
CA GLY A 313 23.88 -7.38 23.25
C GLY A 313 25.25 -7.24 23.92
N ALA A 314 26.03 -6.22 23.57
CA ALA A 314 27.35 -5.99 24.14
C ALA A 314 27.35 -5.71 25.66
N THR A 315 26.22 -5.28 26.21
CA THR A 315 26.08 -5.01 27.65
C THR A 315 25.76 -6.27 28.48
N ASP A 316 25.32 -7.35 27.83
CA ASP A 316 24.93 -8.61 28.46
C ASP A 316 25.99 -9.71 28.27
N PRO A 317 26.50 -10.36 29.34
CA PRO A 317 27.54 -11.39 29.20
C PRO A 317 27.15 -12.57 28.33
N TRP A 318 25.87 -13.00 28.34
CA TRP A 318 25.39 -14.09 27.53
C TRP A 318 25.29 -13.71 26.06
N LEU A 319 24.70 -12.53 25.77
CA LEU A 319 24.50 -12.07 24.40
C LEU A 319 25.82 -11.70 23.69
N ARG A 320 26.89 -11.41 24.41
CA ARG A 320 28.22 -11.25 23.81
C ARG A 320 28.73 -12.54 23.15
N ASP A 321 28.44 -13.69 23.78
CA ASP A 321 28.84 -15.00 23.28
C ASP A 321 27.79 -15.63 22.37
N HIS A 322 26.55 -15.15 22.46
CA HIS A 322 25.37 -15.61 21.70
C HIS A 322 24.62 -14.39 21.17
N PRO A 323 25.17 -13.70 20.17
CA PRO A 323 24.57 -12.46 19.64
C PRO A 323 23.17 -12.71 19.10
N VAL A 324 22.31 -11.70 19.20
CA VAL A 324 20.98 -11.72 18.59
C VAL A 324 21.16 -11.69 17.07
N GLU A 325 20.56 -12.66 16.38
CA GLU A 325 20.54 -12.70 14.93
C GLU A 325 19.49 -11.73 14.42
N VAL A 326 19.84 -10.91 13.42
CA VAL A 326 18.91 -10.02 12.73
C VAL A 326 18.75 -10.54 11.31
N GLU A 327 17.55 -10.87 10.92
CA GLU A 327 17.21 -11.35 9.58
C GLU A 327 16.26 -10.34 8.92
N TRP A 328 16.54 -9.96 7.66
CA TRP A 328 15.66 -9.15 6.83
C TRP A 328 14.90 -10.09 5.90
N TRP A 329 13.56 -9.96 5.88
CA TRP A 329 12.71 -10.85 5.11
C TRP A 329 11.42 -10.15 4.70
N GLY A 330 10.60 -10.77 3.85
CA GLY A 330 9.31 -10.22 3.45
C GLY A 330 9.42 -8.93 2.65
N GLY A 331 8.43 -8.08 2.78
CA GLY A 331 8.36 -6.78 2.11
C GLY A 331 9.45 -5.82 2.60
N GLN A 332 10.23 -5.30 1.65
CA GLN A 332 11.34 -4.37 1.92
C GLN A 332 11.03 -3.03 1.24
N PHE A 333 10.17 -2.24 1.88
CA PHE A 333 9.70 -0.98 1.32
C PHE A 333 10.71 0.14 1.60
N ALA A 334 11.40 0.62 0.56
CA ALA A 334 12.10 1.90 0.61
C ALA A 334 11.10 3.06 0.75
N SER A 335 11.57 4.24 1.11
CA SER A 335 10.74 5.44 0.99
C SER A 335 10.55 5.81 -0.48
N GLY A 336 9.38 6.42 -0.80
CA GLY A 336 9.06 6.92 -2.13
C GLY A 336 8.74 8.41 -2.09
N ARG A 337 9.07 9.14 -3.16
CA ARG A 337 8.78 10.58 -3.25
C ARG A 337 8.57 11.02 -4.70
N LEU A 338 7.53 11.79 -4.92
CA LEU A 338 7.30 12.53 -6.16
C LEU A 338 8.50 13.48 -6.42
N PRO A 339 9.07 13.53 -7.64
CA PRO A 339 10.10 14.49 -7.98
C PRO A 339 9.69 15.93 -7.69
N ALA A 340 10.63 16.72 -7.15
CA ALA A 340 10.33 18.08 -6.67
C ALA A 340 9.96 19.08 -7.79
N ASP A 341 10.32 18.79 -9.02
CA ASP A 341 10.01 19.57 -10.22
C ASP A 341 8.70 19.14 -10.90
N SER A 342 7.99 18.13 -10.36
CA SER A 342 6.72 17.67 -10.89
C SER A 342 5.58 18.62 -10.51
N ASP A 343 4.72 18.96 -11.47
CA ASP A 343 3.51 19.76 -11.29
C ASP A 343 2.28 18.93 -10.88
N LEU A 344 2.45 17.61 -10.67
CA LEU A 344 1.35 16.67 -10.44
C LEU A 344 0.52 17.03 -9.19
N VAL A 345 1.15 17.52 -8.11
CA VAL A 345 0.43 18.01 -6.91
C VAL A 345 -0.57 19.10 -7.28
N GLU A 346 -0.15 20.07 -8.07
CA GLU A 346 -1.02 21.19 -8.45
C GLU A 346 -2.10 20.77 -9.45
N ARG A 347 -1.80 19.83 -10.35
CA ARG A 347 -2.80 19.26 -11.28
C ARG A 347 -3.88 18.49 -10.53
N VAL A 348 -3.51 17.61 -9.59
CA VAL A 348 -4.51 16.86 -8.78
C VAL A 348 -5.30 17.83 -7.89
N ARG A 349 -4.64 18.85 -7.30
CA ARG A 349 -5.31 19.89 -6.53
C ARG A 349 -6.36 20.63 -7.37
N ALA A 350 -6.01 21.03 -8.56
CA ALA A 350 -6.93 21.73 -9.48
C ALA A 350 -8.11 20.83 -9.89
N ALA A 351 -7.86 19.57 -10.18
CA ALA A 351 -8.89 18.58 -10.49
C ALA A 351 -9.83 18.36 -9.30
N HIS A 352 -9.30 18.22 -8.08
CA HIS A 352 -10.09 18.08 -6.85
C HIS A 352 -11.00 19.30 -6.61
N LEU A 353 -10.47 20.51 -6.72
CA LEU A 353 -11.26 21.74 -6.59
C LEU A 353 -12.37 21.85 -7.65
N GLY A 354 -12.15 21.30 -8.83
CA GLY A 354 -13.16 21.15 -9.89
C GLY A 354 -14.25 20.13 -9.54
N ALA A 355 -13.89 19.07 -8.82
CA ALA A 355 -14.79 17.98 -8.41
C ALA A 355 -15.57 18.29 -7.13
N ALA A 356 -14.89 18.84 -6.11
CA ALA A 356 -15.41 19.11 -4.76
C ALA A 356 -15.18 20.56 -4.39
N ARG A 357 -16.11 21.44 -4.73
CA ARG A 357 -16.00 22.92 -4.69
C ARG A 357 -15.67 23.55 -3.33
N SER A 358 -15.60 22.81 -2.22
CA SER A 358 -15.55 23.38 -0.86
C SER A 358 -14.63 22.69 0.13
N ARG A 359 -13.96 21.59 -0.22
CA ARG A 359 -13.11 20.85 0.71
C ARG A 359 -11.65 21.36 0.59
N PRO A 360 -11.04 21.85 1.69
CA PRO A 360 -9.58 22.05 1.72
C PRO A 360 -8.86 20.72 1.45
N ILE A 361 -7.72 20.78 0.81
CA ILE A 361 -6.88 19.63 0.51
C ILE A 361 -5.51 19.88 1.13
N ASP A 362 -5.10 19.00 2.04
CA ASP A 362 -3.81 19.04 2.69
C ASP A 362 -2.75 18.28 1.87
N VAL A 363 -1.48 18.55 2.16
CA VAL A 363 -0.33 17.84 1.57
C VAL A 363 0.51 17.29 2.70
N TRP A 364 0.71 15.98 2.71
CA TRP A 364 1.48 15.29 3.74
C TRP A 364 2.14 14.03 3.19
N ALA A 365 3.04 13.40 3.94
CA ALA A 365 3.62 12.11 3.59
C ALA A 365 3.12 11.00 4.49
N GLY A 366 2.84 9.81 3.91
CA GLY A 366 2.43 8.62 4.64
C GLY A 366 3.55 8.08 5.53
N PRO A 367 3.26 7.65 6.78
CA PRO A 367 4.24 7.01 7.66
C PRO A 367 4.37 5.49 7.40
N TYR A 368 3.95 5.04 6.24
CA TYR A 368 3.86 3.65 5.78
C TYR A 368 4.55 3.47 4.43
N GLY A 369 4.88 2.23 4.07
CA GLY A 369 5.37 1.88 2.74
C GLY A 369 4.23 1.72 1.74
N SER A 370 4.49 1.97 0.45
CA SER A 370 3.54 1.72 -0.63
C SER A 370 4.25 1.50 -1.98
N ASP A 371 3.49 1.20 -3.01
CA ASP A 371 3.99 1.05 -4.38
C ASP A 371 4.53 2.34 -5.01
N LEU A 372 4.33 3.50 -4.38
CA LEU A 372 4.87 4.77 -4.83
C LEU A 372 6.38 4.71 -5.06
N ARG A 373 7.11 4.00 -4.20
CA ARG A 373 8.55 3.78 -4.34
C ARG A 373 8.95 3.04 -5.62
N LEU A 374 8.15 2.04 -6.02
CA LEU A 374 8.41 1.27 -7.23
C LEU A 374 8.15 2.11 -8.48
N LEU A 375 7.04 2.82 -8.49
CA LEU A 375 6.66 3.71 -9.60
C LEU A 375 7.64 4.86 -9.77
N THR A 376 8.03 5.53 -8.69
CA THR A 376 9.00 6.64 -8.76
C THR A 376 10.43 6.18 -8.95
N GLY A 377 10.87 5.12 -8.27
CA GLY A 377 12.24 4.60 -8.31
C GLY A 377 12.51 3.79 -9.58
N ILE A 378 11.94 2.58 -9.66
CA ILE A 378 12.16 1.65 -10.78
C ILE A 378 11.45 2.14 -12.06
N GLY A 379 10.23 2.67 -11.89
CA GLY A 379 9.42 3.15 -13.01
C GLY A 379 9.88 4.47 -13.59
N GLY A 380 10.51 5.32 -12.78
CA GLY A 380 10.81 6.72 -13.14
C GLY A 380 9.55 7.54 -13.42
N ILE A 381 8.40 7.11 -12.89
CA ILE A 381 7.09 7.72 -13.13
C ILE A 381 6.77 8.70 -12.00
N PRO A 382 6.58 10.00 -12.25
CA PRO A 382 6.09 10.94 -11.26
C PRO A 382 4.77 10.45 -10.66
N THR A 383 4.76 10.14 -9.35
CA THR A 383 3.64 9.46 -8.69
C THR A 383 3.30 10.14 -7.37
N LEU A 384 2.01 10.26 -7.05
CA LEU A 384 1.48 10.58 -5.73
C LEU A 384 0.30 9.66 -5.38
N GLN A 385 -0.10 9.66 -4.11
CA GLN A 385 -1.32 8.98 -3.65
C GLN A 385 -2.45 10.01 -3.49
N TYR A 386 -3.65 9.63 -3.91
CA TYR A 386 -4.88 10.38 -3.74
C TYR A 386 -6.08 9.46 -3.91
N GLY A 387 -6.85 9.25 -2.86
CA GLY A 387 -8.03 8.38 -2.93
C GLY A 387 -8.98 8.54 -1.74
N PRO A 388 -10.12 7.83 -1.79
CA PRO A 388 -11.17 7.93 -0.80
C PRO A 388 -10.88 7.05 0.42
N GLY A 389 -11.38 7.45 1.57
CA GLY A 389 -11.24 6.72 2.83
C GLY A 389 -10.04 7.17 3.65
N ASP A 390 -10.08 6.83 4.93
CA ASP A 390 -9.06 7.20 5.91
C ASP A 390 -8.15 5.99 6.18
N ALA A 391 -6.86 6.13 5.91
CA ALA A 391 -5.84 5.10 6.21
C ALA A 391 -5.79 4.71 7.70
N ALA A 392 -6.29 5.53 8.61
CA ALA A 392 -6.40 5.17 10.03
C ALA A 392 -7.39 4.03 10.29
N LEU A 393 -8.34 3.79 9.37
CA LEU A 393 -9.30 2.68 9.43
C LEU A 393 -8.78 1.42 8.76
N ALA A 394 -7.75 1.53 7.91
CA ALA A 394 -7.14 0.40 7.23
C ALA A 394 -6.58 -0.62 8.23
N HIS A 395 -6.61 -1.91 7.86
CA HIS A 395 -6.13 -3.04 8.67
C HIS A 395 -6.89 -3.27 9.99
N GLY A 396 -7.81 -2.36 10.38
CA GLY A 396 -8.67 -2.49 11.56
C GLY A 396 -10.00 -3.22 11.28
N PRO A 397 -10.76 -3.59 12.32
CA PRO A 397 -12.17 -3.95 12.16
C PRO A 397 -12.99 -2.71 11.78
N ASP A 398 -14.14 -2.95 11.15
CA ASP A 398 -15.07 -1.91 10.67
C ASP A 398 -14.42 -0.89 9.72
N GLU A 399 -13.39 -1.33 8.99
CA GLU A 399 -12.84 -0.60 7.86
C GLU A 399 -13.96 -0.12 6.96
N SER A 400 -13.92 1.14 6.52
CA SER A 400 -15.01 1.76 5.77
C SER A 400 -14.54 2.89 4.86
N VAL A 401 -15.34 3.16 3.83
CA VAL A 401 -15.15 4.28 2.91
C VAL A 401 -16.42 5.10 2.77
N PRO A 402 -16.38 6.44 2.94
CA PRO A 402 -17.52 7.31 2.68
C PRO A 402 -17.90 7.29 1.18
N ILE A 403 -19.18 7.14 0.88
CA ILE A 403 -19.69 7.07 -0.50
C ILE A 403 -19.45 8.39 -1.25
N ASP A 404 -19.54 9.52 -0.58
CA ASP A 404 -19.28 10.84 -1.17
C ASP A 404 -17.80 11.03 -1.53
N GLU A 405 -16.87 10.41 -0.78
CA GLU A 405 -15.45 10.41 -1.12
C GLU A 405 -15.15 9.52 -2.34
N LEU A 406 -15.78 8.36 -2.45
CA LEU A 406 -15.73 7.50 -3.65
C LEU A 406 -16.11 8.29 -4.90
N HIS A 407 -17.28 8.98 -4.86
CA HIS A 407 -17.75 9.79 -5.99
C HIS A 407 -16.83 10.97 -6.29
N THR A 408 -16.35 11.68 -5.24
CA THR A 408 -15.44 12.81 -5.40
C THR A 408 -14.10 12.37 -6.00
N CYS A 409 -13.57 11.22 -5.57
CA CYS A 409 -12.36 10.63 -6.13
C CYS A 409 -12.52 10.32 -7.62
N ALA A 410 -13.60 9.62 -8.02
CA ALA A 410 -13.86 9.32 -9.43
C ALA A 410 -13.94 10.58 -10.29
N ARG A 411 -14.61 11.63 -9.81
CA ARG A 411 -14.69 12.93 -10.49
C ARG A 411 -13.34 13.61 -10.63
N THR A 412 -12.54 13.58 -9.54
CA THR A 412 -11.19 14.16 -9.54
C THR A 412 -10.28 13.46 -10.55
N LEU A 413 -10.26 12.11 -10.53
CA LEU A 413 -9.43 11.32 -11.44
C LEU A 413 -9.84 11.50 -12.90
N ALA A 414 -11.15 11.65 -13.18
CA ALA A 414 -11.62 11.95 -14.53
C ALA A 414 -11.17 13.35 -15.01
N LEU A 415 -11.28 14.36 -14.16
CA LEU A 415 -10.81 15.71 -14.48
C LEU A 415 -9.30 15.77 -14.68
N LEU A 416 -8.56 15.04 -13.86
CA LEU A 416 -7.10 14.90 -13.99
C LEU A 416 -6.74 14.24 -15.33
N ALA A 417 -7.46 13.19 -15.74
CA ALA A 417 -7.22 12.53 -17.02
C ALA A 417 -7.48 13.45 -18.21
N LEU A 418 -8.53 14.29 -18.15
CA LEU A 418 -8.79 15.31 -19.18
C LEU A 418 -7.65 16.35 -19.26
N ASP A 419 -7.10 16.74 -18.11
CA ASP A 419 -6.01 17.72 -18.03
C ASP A 419 -4.67 17.13 -18.49
N VAL A 420 -4.27 15.97 -17.95
CA VAL A 420 -2.98 15.35 -18.26
C VAL A 420 -2.94 14.84 -19.69
N CYS A 421 -3.89 14.00 -20.09
CA CYS A 421 -3.89 13.37 -21.41
C CYS A 421 -4.36 14.31 -22.52
N GLY A 422 -4.99 15.44 -22.17
CA GLY A 422 -5.53 16.41 -23.10
C GLY A 422 -6.69 15.90 -23.95
N VAL A 423 -7.66 16.77 -24.22
CA VAL A 423 -8.80 16.46 -25.10
C VAL A 423 -8.37 16.61 -26.57
N ALA A 424 -8.73 15.64 -27.43
CA ALA A 424 -8.44 15.64 -28.86
C ALA A 424 -9.40 16.52 -29.67
#